data_3176d5b251c8ff0f63516583f379b77c
#
_entry.id   3176d5b251c8ff0f63516583f379b77c
#
_cell.length_a   1.000
_cell.length_b   1.000
_cell.length_c   1.000
_cell.angle_alpha   90.00
_cell.angle_beta   90.00
_cell.angle_gamma   90.00
#
_symmetry.space_group_name_H-M   'P 1'
#
loop_
_entity.id
_entity.type
_entity.pdbx_description
1 polymer ?
#
loop_
_entity_poly.entity_id
_entity_poly.type
_entity_poly.pdbx_seq_one_letter_code
_entity_poly.pdbx_strand_id
1 'polypeptide(L)'
;MASERQIDAEKARKTGTALGIDWKKVDLQQFRRGLEVELEHGARDPETNVTNDDLTLTGKIAWAHLKEFPDYYSRLDKLEAEAAAYWATRR
;
A
#
# COMPACT_ATOMS: atom_id res chain seq x y z
N MET A 1 9.19 5.44 -4.28
CA MET A 1 9.17 6.00 -2.95
C MET A 1 7.81 5.86 -2.30
N ALA A 2 7.81 5.59 -1.02
CA ALA A 2 6.55 5.38 -0.33
C ALA A 2 5.71 6.66 -0.28
N SER A 3 4.41 6.49 -0.12
CA SER A 3 3.49 7.59 0.03
C SER A 3 3.85 8.42 1.27
N GLU A 4 3.68 9.73 1.18
CA GLU A 4 3.86 10.61 2.33
C GLU A 4 2.67 10.57 3.28
N ARG A 5 1.54 10.02 2.85
CA ARG A 5 0.37 9.89 3.69
C ARG A 5 0.56 8.77 4.69
N GLN A 6 0.10 9.00 5.90
CA GLN A 6 0.15 8.01 6.94
C GLN A 6 -1.25 7.54 7.26
N ILE A 7 -1.40 6.23 7.37
CA ILE A 7 -2.67 5.60 7.72
C ILE A 7 -2.48 4.97 9.11
N ASP A 8 -3.30 5.33 10.07
CA ASP A 8 -3.17 4.72 11.39
C ASP A 8 -3.81 3.33 11.40
N ALA A 9 -3.47 2.57 12.44
CA ALA A 9 -3.89 1.17 12.54
C ALA A 9 -5.41 1.04 12.64
N GLU A 10 -6.08 1.99 13.29
CA GLU A 10 -7.52 1.91 13.43
C GLU A 10 -8.22 2.09 12.09
N LYS A 11 -7.79 3.08 11.30
CA LYS A 11 -8.34 3.30 9.98
C LYS A 11 -8.10 2.10 9.08
N ALA A 12 -6.89 1.51 9.15
CA ALA A 12 -6.58 0.32 8.37
C ALA A 12 -7.48 -0.85 8.78
N ARG A 13 -7.69 -1.04 10.08
CA ARG A 13 -8.55 -2.12 10.57
C ARG A 13 -9.98 -1.94 10.09
N LYS A 14 -10.52 -0.73 10.18
CA LYS A 14 -11.87 -0.46 9.71
C LYS A 14 -12.02 -0.72 8.22
N THR A 15 -11.06 -0.26 7.44
CA THR A 15 -11.08 -0.46 5.99
C THR A 15 -11.05 -1.94 5.64
N GLY A 16 -10.12 -2.67 6.24
CA GLY A 16 -9.97 -4.10 5.94
C GLY A 16 -11.12 -4.93 6.47
N THR A 17 -11.65 -4.60 7.63
CA THR A 17 -12.78 -5.32 8.19
C THR A 17 -14.00 -5.15 7.28
N ALA A 18 -14.22 -3.94 6.76
CA ALA A 18 -15.32 -3.69 5.83
C ALA A 18 -15.16 -4.49 4.53
N LEU A 19 -13.93 -4.78 4.14
CA LEU A 19 -13.65 -5.60 2.96
C LEU A 19 -13.81 -7.11 3.24
N GLY A 20 -13.88 -7.51 4.49
CA GLY A 20 -13.99 -8.91 4.86
C GLY A 20 -12.67 -9.58 5.17
N ILE A 21 -11.61 -8.80 5.42
CA ILE A 21 -10.31 -9.38 5.70
C ILE A 21 -10.31 -10.11 7.05
N ASP A 22 -9.76 -11.31 7.05
CA ASP A 22 -9.55 -12.10 8.26
C ASP A 22 -8.16 -11.76 8.82
N TRP A 23 -8.14 -11.07 9.96
CA TRP A 23 -6.88 -10.61 10.56
C TRP A 23 -6.02 -11.74 11.13
N LYS A 24 -6.54 -12.96 11.15
CA LYS A 24 -5.73 -14.12 11.49
C LYS A 24 -4.85 -14.54 10.30
N LYS A 25 -5.24 -14.17 9.09
CA LYS A 25 -4.53 -14.53 7.86
C LYS A 25 -3.73 -13.38 7.28
N VAL A 26 -4.10 -12.16 7.58
CA VAL A 26 -3.46 -10.96 7.04
C VAL A 26 -2.94 -10.12 8.19
N ASP A 27 -1.66 -9.78 8.14
CA ASP A 27 -1.07 -8.93 9.16
C ASP A 27 -1.56 -7.50 9.01
N LEU A 28 -2.07 -6.94 10.10
CA LEU A 28 -2.64 -5.58 10.08
C LEU A 28 -1.59 -4.54 9.68
N GLN A 29 -0.36 -4.67 10.15
CA GLN A 29 0.66 -3.68 9.82
C GLN A 29 1.07 -3.75 8.35
N GLN A 30 1.10 -4.94 7.77
CA GLN A 30 1.34 -5.07 6.34
C GLN A 30 0.21 -4.42 5.55
N PHE A 31 -1.04 -4.64 5.96
CA PHE A 31 -2.18 -4.02 5.28
C PHE A 31 -2.15 -2.50 5.41
N ARG A 32 -1.85 -2.00 6.63
CA ARG A 32 -1.73 -0.57 6.87
C ARG A 32 -0.67 0.05 5.97
N ARG A 33 0.50 -0.58 5.91
CA ARG A 33 1.58 -0.12 5.04
C ARG A 33 1.15 -0.18 3.58
N GLY A 34 0.43 -1.23 3.23
CA GLY A 34 -0.10 -1.38 1.88
C GLY A 34 -1.01 -0.25 1.49
N LEU A 35 -1.90 0.18 2.39
CA LEU A 35 -2.76 1.32 2.10
C LEU A 35 -1.94 2.57 1.80
N GLU A 36 -0.90 2.82 2.60
CA GLU A 36 -0.04 3.98 2.38
C GLU A 36 0.65 3.92 1.02
N VAL A 37 1.17 2.75 0.67
CA VAL A 37 1.88 2.57 -0.60
C VAL A 37 0.94 2.70 -1.79
N GLU A 38 -0.21 2.04 -1.72
CA GLU A 38 -1.11 2.03 -2.88
C GLU A 38 -1.81 3.37 -3.10
N LEU A 39 -1.82 4.26 -2.11
CA LEU A 39 -2.29 5.62 -2.33
C LEU A 39 -1.45 6.37 -3.36
N GLU A 40 -0.26 5.88 -3.67
CA GLU A 40 0.56 6.47 -4.74
C GLU A 40 -0.13 6.36 -6.10
N HIS A 41 -1.07 5.44 -6.25
CA HIS A 41 -1.83 5.28 -7.49
C HIS A 41 -3.18 5.99 -7.44
N GLY A 42 -3.32 6.95 -6.54
CA GLY A 42 -4.50 7.77 -6.42
C GLY A 42 -4.33 9.14 -7.08
N ALA A 43 -5.04 10.12 -6.54
CA ALA A 43 -5.12 11.47 -7.11
C ALA A 43 -3.80 12.23 -7.10
N ARG A 44 -2.81 11.75 -6.37
CA ARG A 44 -1.48 12.33 -6.27
C ARG A 44 -0.83 12.55 -7.65
N ASP A 45 -1.04 11.61 -8.56
CA ASP A 45 -0.48 11.69 -9.91
C ASP A 45 -1.60 11.46 -10.92
N PRO A 46 -2.03 12.50 -11.64
CA PRO A 46 -3.16 12.37 -12.56
C PRO A 46 -2.95 11.34 -13.67
N GLU A 47 -1.69 11.13 -14.08
CA GLU A 47 -1.41 10.20 -15.16
C GLU A 47 -1.55 8.74 -14.74
N THR A 48 -1.37 8.47 -13.44
CA THR A 48 -1.42 7.09 -12.94
C THR A 48 -2.52 6.89 -11.91
N ASN A 49 -3.45 7.84 -11.81
CA ASN A 49 -4.54 7.77 -10.84
C ASN A 49 -5.52 6.67 -11.24
N VAL A 50 -5.64 5.66 -10.37
CA VAL A 50 -6.56 4.55 -10.54
C VAL A 50 -7.69 4.61 -9.52
N THR A 51 -7.36 4.95 -8.28
CA THR A 51 -8.29 4.82 -7.16
C THR A 51 -8.97 6.11 -6.77
N ASN A 52 -8.46 7.24 -7.22
CA ASN A 52 -8.91 8.58 -6.82
C ASN A 52 -8.93 8.72 -5.29
N ASP A 53 -7.96 8.08 -4.62
CA ASP A 53 -7.81 8.07 -3.16
C ASP A 53 -8.95 7.37 -2.41
N ASP A 54 -9.77 6.59 -3.10
CA ASP A 54 -10.81 5.80 -2.44
C ASP A 54 -10.16 4.68 -1.64
N LEU A 55 -10.37 4.68 -0.31
CA LEU A 55 -9.70 3.70 0.55
C LEU A 55 -10.21 2.28 0.35
N THR A 56 -11.47 2.12 -0.06
CA THR A 56 -11.99 0.77 -0.35
C THR A 56 -11.27 0.17 -1.53
N LEU A 57 -11.12 0.93 -2.61
CA LEU A 57 -10.39 0.46 -3.80
C LEU A 57 -8.91 0.26 -3.47
N THR A 58 -8.31 1.21 -2.76
CA THR A 58 -6.92 1.11 -2.33
C THR A 58 -6.70 -0.15 -1.49
N GLY A 59 -7.64 -0.44 -0.59
CA GLY A 59 -7.57 -1.63 0.26
C GLY A 59 -7.69 -2.93 -0.52
N LYS A 60 -8.49 -2.96 -1.57
CA LYS A 60 -8.59 -4.16 -2.41
C LYS A 60 -7.26 -4.46 -3.09
N ILE A 61 -6.57 -3.42 -3.55
CA ILE A 61 -5.27 -3.61 -4.20
C ILE A 61 -4.25 -4.12 -3.17
N ALA A 62 -4.20 -3.50 -1.99
CA ALA A 62 -3.28 -3.95 -0.95
C ALA A 62 -3.55 -5.40 -0.55
N TRP A 63 -4.83 -5.76 -0.40
CA TRP A 63 -5.21 -7.12 -0.05
C TRP A 63 -4.80 -8.11 -1.12
N ALA A 64 -4.97 -7.74 -2.39
CA ALA A 64 -4.57 -8.61 -3.50
C ALA A 64 -3.07 -8.95 -3.43
N HIS A 65 -2.23 -7.95 -3.16
CA HIS A 65 -0.80 -8.18 -3.04
C HIS A 65 -0.46 -9.07 -1.85
N LEU A 66 -1.16 -8.88 -0.73
CA LEU A 66 -0.89 -9.70 0.46
C LEU A 66 -1.36 -11.14 0.31
N LYS A 67 -2.30 -11.39 -0.61
CA LYS A 67 -2.67 -12.76 -0.97
C LYS A 67 -1.56 -13.44 -1.76
N GLU A 68 -0.77 -12.67 -2.51
CA GLU A 68 0.37 -13.23 -3.23
C GLU A 68 1.54 -13.51 -2.28
N PHE A 69 1.77 -12.59 -1.34
CA PHE A 69 2.92 -12.67 -0.44
C PHE A 69 2.54 -12.03 0.89
N PRO A 70 2.56 -12.77 2.00
CA PRO A 70 2.12 -12.20 3.28
C PRO A 70 2.92 -10.99 3.75
N ASP A 71 4.17 -10.86 3.33
CA ASP A 71 5.02 -9.72 3.67
C ASP A 71 5.39 -8.89 2.46
N TYR A 72 4.48 -8.80 1.51
CA TYR A 72 4.70 -8.11 0.24
C TYR A 72 5.30 -6.71 0.43
N TYR A 73 4.75 -5.94 1.37
CA TYR A 73 5.18 -4.54 1.50
C TYR A 73 6.53 -4.38 2.17
N SER A 74 6.95 -5.33 3.00
CA SER A 74 8.32 -5.33 3.49
C SER A 74 9.31 -5.57 2.35
N ARG A 75 8.94 -6.45 1.42
CA ARG A 75 9.79 -6.73 0.25
C ARG A 75 9.79 -5.58 -0.73
N LEU A 76 8.64 -4.93 -0.89
CA LEU A 76 8.53 -3.77 -1.77
C LEU A 76 9.37 -2.60 -1.27
N ASP A 77 9.44 -2.41 0.04
CA ASP A 77 10.28 -1.34 0.59
C ASP A 77 11.75 -1.51 0.19
N LYS A 78 12.22 -2.74 0.10
CA LYS A 78 13.59 -3.01 -0.38
C LYS A 78 13.73 -2.65 -1.85
N LEU A 79 12.75 -3.03 -2.66
CA LEU A 79 12.76 -2.70 -4.08
C LEU A 79 12.75 -1.20 -4.30
N GLU A 80 11.97 -0.48 -3.52
CA GLU A 80 11.89 0.98 -3.67
C GLU A 80 13.18 1.67 -3.24
N ALA A 81 13.87 1.12 -2.24
CA ALA A 81 15.18 1.63 -1.87
C ALA A 81 16.18 1.46 -3.01
N GLU A 82 16.12 0.33 -3.70
CA GLU A 82 16.96 0.08 -4.87
C GLU A 82 16.61 1.06 -6.00
N ALA A 83 15.32 1.31 -6.20
CA ALA A 83 14.88 2.24 -7.23
C ALA A 83 15.36 3.65 -6.94
N ALA A 84 15.28 4.08 -5.67
CA ALA A 84 15.76 5.39 -5.27
C ALA A 84 17.27 5.54 -5.52
N ALA A 85 18.04 4.50 -5.20
CA ALA A 85 19.47 4.50 -5.44
C ALA A 85 19.78 4.57 -6.94
N TYR A 86 19.02 3.83 -7.74
CA TYR A 86 19.17 3.84 -9.19
C TYR A 86 19.01 5.26 -9.73
N TRP A 87 17.94 5.94 -9.34
CA TRP A 87 17.67 7.28 -9.86
C TRP A 87 18.60 8.34 -9.30
N ALA A 88 19.14 8.14 -8.07
CA ALA A 88 20.08 9.06 -7.49
C ALA A 88 21.36 9.20 -8.31
N THR A 89 21.74 8.15 -9.05
CA THR A 89 22.96 8.16 -9.85
C THR A 89 22.71 8.54 -11.31
N ARG A 90 21.46 8.72 -11.72
CA ARG A 90 21.11 8.93 -13.13
C ARG A 90 20.43 10.26 -13.42
N ARG A 91 20.25 11.05 -12.42
CA ARG A 91 19.62 12.38 -12.58
C ARG A 91 20.64 13.47 -12.76
#